data_8db940d6670d9d288a1e86be13c588f7
#
_entry.id   8db940d6670d9d288a1e86be13c588f7
#
_cell.length_a   1.000
_cell.length_b   1.000
_cell.length_c   1.000
_cell.angle_alpha   90.00
_cell.angle_beta   90.00
_cell.angle_gamma   90.00
#
_symmetry.space_group_name_H-M   'P 1'
#
loop_
_entity.id
_entity.type
_entity.pdbx_description
1 polymer ?
#
loop_
_entity_poly.entity_id
_entity_poly.type
_entity_poly.pdbx_seq_one_letter_code
_entity_poly.pdbx_strand_id
1 'polypeptide(L)'
;MNTTVTDIDVLRVFCAGDGGHGNALGVVRDARTHPDEASRQALAKELGFSETVFVDDPERGIVDIYTPGVRLPFAGHPLVGAAWLLDLEVVHPPAGEVWVRGDGEFTWIEARAEWAPPRTLRQYGSAAEVDALNVPEPGEWVYAWAWEEEAAGRVRARAFPGRGDGVDEDEATGAAALLLTAELGRALNITQGRGSQLLTAPGPDGIVELGGRVRLEGTLTR
;
A
#
# COMPACT_ATOMS: atom_id res chain seq x y z
N MET A 1 -32.06 -7.52 -16.62
CA MET A 1 -30.92 -7.71 -15.70
C MET A 1 -30.59 -6.34 -15.13
N ASN A 2 -30.83 -6.11 -13.84
CA ASN A 2 -30.37 -4.86 -13.23
C ASN A 2 -28.84 -4.92 -13.18
N THR A 3 -28.20 -4.14 -14.01
CA THR A 3 -26.75 -3.93 -13.90
C THR A 3 -26.56 -3.10 -12.62
N THR A 4 -26.06 -3.75 -11.57
CA THR A 4 -25.73 -3.05 -10.33
C THR A 4 -24.58 -2.12 -10.66
N VAL A 5 -24.80 -0.83 -10.60
CA VAL A 5 -23.78 0.20 -10.82
C VAL A 5 -22.90 0.25 -9.57
N THR A 6 -21.59 0.16 -9.77
CA THR A 6 -20.60 0.21 -8.69
C THR A 6 -19.77 1.47 -8.83
N ASP A 7 -19.80 2.31 -7.81
CA ASP A 7 -18.93 3.48 -7.72
C ASP A 7 -17.63 3.11 -6.99
N ILE A 8 -16.52 3.50 -7.61
CA ILE A 8 -15.17 3.17 -7.15
C ILE A 8 -14.39 4.46 -7.02
N ASP A 9 -14.06 4.84 -5.80
CA ASP A 9 -13.15 5.97 -5.60
C ASP A 9 -11.74 5.56 -5.98
N VAL A 10 -11.07 6.44 -6.71
CA VAL A 10 -9.66 6.27 -7.09
C VAL A 10 -8.82 7.23 -6.27
N LEU A 11 -7.94 6.67 -5.46
CA LEU A 11 -7.02 7.41 -4.62
C LEU A 11 -5.59 7.30 -5.14
N ARG A 12 -4.75 8.26 -4.75
CA ARG A 12 -3.29 8.12 -4.72
C ARG A 12 -2.84 8.11 -3.28
N VAL A 13 -2.08 7.08 -2.91
CA VAL A 13 -1.59 6.86 -1.56
C VAL A 13 -0.06 6.95 -1.57
N PHE A 14 0.52 7.57 -0.56
CA PHE A 14 1.95 7.89 -0.47
C PHE A 14 2.41 8.93 -1.49
N CYS A 15 1.60 9.96 -1.70
CA CYS A 15 1.96 11.08 -2.58
C CYS A 15 3.22 11.80 -2.09
N ALA A 16 4.00 12.33 -3.05
CA ALA A 16 5.11 13.22 -2.77
C ALA A 16 4.63 14.55 -2.15
N GLY A 17 5.56 15.37 -1.66
CA GLY A 17 5.24 16.64 -1.01
C GLY A 17 4.58 17.68 -1.91
N ASP A 18 4.76 17.58 -3.24
CA ASP A 18 4.08 18.40 -4.25
C ASP A 18 2.70 17.84 -4.66
N GLY A 19 2.27 16.74 -4.05
CA GLY A 19 1.03 16.02 -4.38
C GLY A 19 1.15 15.10 -5.60
N GLY A 20 2.33 15.01 -6.22
CA GLY A 20 2.60 14.09 -7.32
C GLY A 20 2.79 12.64 -6.86
N HIS A 21 2.96 11.75 -7.82
CA HIS A 21 3.24 10.33 -7.60
C HIS A 21 2.15 9.62 -6.75
N GLY A 22 2.54 8.70 -5.89
CA GLY A 22 1.63 7.89 -5.09
C GLY A 22 1.14 6.64 -5.82
N ASN A 23 0.80 5.61 -5.07
CA ASN A 23 0.26 4.36 -5.60
C ASN A 23 -1.25 4.47 -5.81
N ALA A 24 -1.74 4.05 -6.96
CA ALA A 24 -3.17 4.07 -7.26
C ALA A 24 -3.91 2.99 -6.45
N LEU A 25 -5.07 3.36 -5.93
CA LEU A 25 -5.93 2.49 -5.14
C LEU A 25 -7.38 2.66 -5.58
N GLY A 26 -8.06 1.58 -5.90
CA GLY A 26 -9.50 1.55 -6.04
C GLY A 26 -10.19 1.24 -4.72
N VAL A 27 -11.22 2.00 -4.34
CA VAL A 27 -12.02 1.73 -3.14
C VAL A 27 -13.49 1.62 -3.52
N VAL A 28 -14.03 0.41 -3.39
CA VAL A 28 -15.47 0.12 -3.53
C VAL A 28 -16.15 0.39 -2.19
N ARG A 29 -16.87 1.53 -2.07
CA ARG A 29 -17.49 1.92 -0.80
C ARG A 29 -18.64 1.03 -0.36
N ASP A 30 -19.30 0.38 -1.29
CA ASP A 30 -20.40 -0.55 -1.03
C ASP A 30 -20.09 -1.94 -1.57
N ALA A 31 -19.46 -2.76 -0.72
CA ALA A 31 -19.07 -4.11 -1.09
C ALA A 31 -20.26 -5.05 -1.37
N ARG A 32 -21.50 -4.67 -1.04
CA ARG A 32 -22.71 -5.44 -1.36
C ARG A 32 -22.95 -5.58 -2.85
N THR A 33 -22.38 -4.67 -3.67
CA THR A 33 -22.37 -4.78 -5.13
C THR A 33 -21.53 -5.95 -5.62
N HIS A 34 -20.59 -6.44 -4.80
CA HIS A 34 -19.71 -7.58 -5.04
C HIS A 34 -19.70 -8.49 -3.80
N PRO A 35 -20.76 -9.32 -3.62
CA PRO A 35 -21.00 -10.01 -2.36
C PRO A 35 -20.08 -11.20 -2.09
N ASP A 36 -19.41 -11.72 -3.10
CA ASP A 36 -18.57 -12.91 -3.00
C ASP A 36 -17.14 -12.65 -3.48
N GLU A 37 -16.21 -13.52 -3.07
CA GLU A 37 -14.80 -13.42 -3.40
C GLU A 37 -14.53 -13.43 -4.90
N ALA A 38 -15.27 -14.22 -5.67
CA ALA A 38 -15.07 -14.33 -7.12
C ALA A 38 -15.41 -13.02 -7.84
N SER A 39 -16.50 -12.35 -7.46
CA SER A 39 -16.90 -11.07 -8.02
C SER A 39 -15.92 -9.95 -7.66
N ARG A 40 -15.41 -9.94 -6.40
CA ARG A 40 -14.38 -8.99 -5.96
C ARG A 40 -13.07 -9.19 -6.70
N GLN A 41 -12.63 -10.45 -6.84
CA GLN A 41 -11.40 -10.78 -7.56
C GLN A 41 -11.49 -10.41 -9.05
N ALA A 42 -12.67 -10.63 -9.68
CA ALA A 42 -12.89 -10.26 -11.06
C ALA A 42 -12.82 -8.75 -11.28
N LEU A 43 -13.43 -7.94 -10.39
CA LEU A 43 -13.37 -6.48 -10.46
C LEU A 43 -11.93 -5.98 -10.21
N ALA A 44 -11.23 -6.49 -9.21
CA ALA A 44 -9.85 -6.10 -8.92
C ALA A 44 -8.93 -6.38 -10.13
N LYS A 45 -9.13 -7.50 -10.81
CA LYS A 45 -8.41 -7.85 -12.04
C LYS A 45 -8.74 -6.90 -13.20
N GLU A 46 -10.03 -6.54 -13.37
CA GLU A 46 -10.48 -5.60 -14.41
C GLU A 46 -9.88 -4.21 -14.21
N LEU A 47 -9.86 -3.73 -12.97
CA LEU A 47 -9.33 -2.40 -12.61
C LEU A 47 -7.82 -2.31 -12.80
N GLY A 48 -7.08 -3.40 -12.56
CA GLY A 48 -5.64 -3.49 -12.78
C GLY A 48 -4.79 -2.60 -11.85
N PHE A 49 -5.37 -2.06 -10.78
CA PHE A 49 -4.58 -1.42 -9.72
C PHE A 49 -3.76 -2.47 -8.97
N SER A 50 -2.66 -2.06 -8.34
CA SER A 50 -1.88 -2.98 -7.50
C SER A 50 -2.74 -3.62 -6.42
N GLU A 51 -3.67 -2.87 -5.83
CA GLU A 51 -4.72 -3.37 -4.93
C GLU A 51 -6.05 -2.61 -5.13
N THR A 52 -7.14 -3.28 -4.72
CA THR A 52 -8.50 -2.75 -4.61
C THR A 52 -9.08 -3.10 -3.24
N VAL A 53 -9.68 -2.12 -2.58
CA VAL A 53 -10.37 -2.29 -1.29
C VAL A 53 -11.87 -2.39 -1.50
N PHE A 54 -12.50 -3.34 -0.81
CA PHE A 54 -13.95 -3.46 -0.69
C PHE A 54 -14.34 -3.13 0.76
N VAL A 55 -15.24 -2.16 0.93
CA VAL A 55 -15.73 -1.74 2.25
C VAL A 55 -16.98 -2.52 2.59
N ASP A 56 -16.87 -3.46 3.53
CA ASP A 56 -17.98 -4.28 3.99
C ASP A 56 -18.86 -3.56 5.02
N ASP A 57 -18.23 -2.77 5.89
CA ASP A 57 -18.92 -1.96 6.90
C ASP A 57 -18.16 -0.62 7.06
N PRO A 58 -18.67 0.48 6.51
CA PRO A 58 -17.99 1.77 6.56
C PRO A 58 -17.99 2.41 7.96
N GLU A 59 -18.95 2.09 8.83
CA GLU A 59 -19.02 2.65 10.19
C GLU A 59 -18.01 1.95 11.12
N ARG A 60 -17.79 0.65 10.90
CA ARG A 60 -16.86 -0.16 11.68
C ARG A 60 -15.48 -0.31 11.03
N GLY A 61 -15.29 0.23 9.82
CA GLY A 61 -14.04 0.11 9.10
C GLY A 61 -13.68 -1.32 8.67
N ILE A 62 -14.68 -2.21 8.45
CA ILE A 62 -14.42 -3.57 7.98
C ILE A 62 -14.14 -3.52 6.48
N VAL A 63 -12.95 -3.97 6.10
CA VAL A 63 -12.47 -3.90 4.72
C VAL A 63 -11.85 -5.22 4.26
N ASP A 64 -11.92 -5.46 2.95
CA ASP A 64 -11.30 -6.59 2.29
C ASP A 64 -10.40 -6.11 1.15
N ILE A 65 -9.26 -6.78 0.91
CA ILE A 65 -8.21 -6.29 0.02
C ILE A 65 -7.88 -7.33 -1.04
N TYR A 66 -7.83 -6.89 -2.31
CA TYR A 66 -7.52 -7.74 -3.45
C TYR A 66 -6.46 -7.13 -4.34
N THR A 67 -5.48 -7.92 -4.76
CA THR A 67 -4.65 -7.65 -5.95
C THR A 67 -5.39 -8.13 -7.20
N PRO A 68 -4.89 -7.88 -8.41
CA PRO A 68 -5.45 -8.50 -9.62
C PRO A 68 -5.48 -10.04 -9.59
N GLY A 69 -4.65 -10.69 -8.78
CA GLY A 69 -4.49 -12.15 -8.74
C GLY A 69 -4.93 -12.84 -7.45
N VAL A 70 -4.96 -12.14 -6.31
CA VAL A 70 -5.17 -12.78 -4.99
C VAL A 70 -5.75 -11.83 -3.95
N ARG A 71 -6.55 -12.39 -3.04
CA ARG A 71 -7.00 -11.72 -1.80
C ARG A 71 -5.86 -11.64 -0.79
N LEU A 72 -5.70 -10.48 -0.12
CA LEU A 72 -4.66 -10.24 0.87
C LEU A 72 -5.24 -10.05 2.27
N PRO A 73 -4.63 -10.64 3.30
CA PRO A 73 -5.03 -10.38 4.68
C PRO A 73 -4.62 -8.98 5.15
N PHE A 74 -3.55 -8.43 4.56
CA PHE A 74 -2.99 -7.12 4.90
C PHE A 74 -2.26 -6.52 3.70
N ALA A 75 -2.42 -5.20 3.51
CA ALA A 75 -1.58 -4.41 2.61
C ALA A 75 -1.53 -2.95 3.09
N GLY A 76 -0.33 -2.36 3.20
CA GLY A 76 -0.13 -1.06 3.84
C GLY A 76 -0.81 0.09 3.13
N HIS A 77 -0.54 0.30 1.81
CA HIS A 77 -1.11 1.44 1.09
C HIS A 77 -2.65 1.38 0.97
N PRO A 78 -3.30 0.22 0.76
CA PRO A 78 -4.76 0.14 0.77
C PRO A 78 -5.37 0.58 2.10
N LEU A 79 -4.74 0.21 3.22
CA LEU A 79 -5.25 0.56 4.55
C LEU A 79 -5.06 2.04 4.88
N VAL A 80 -3.92 2.64 4.51
CA VAL A 80 -3.72 4.10 4.63
C VAL A 80 -4.76 4.85 3.80
N GLY A 81 -5.03 4.41 2.56
CA GLY A 81 -6.01 5.03 1.68
C GLY A 81 -7.45 4.88 2.19
N ALA A 82 -7.85 3.67 2.60
CA ALA A 82 -9.18 3.40 3.14
C ALA A 82 -9.43 4.17 4.45
N ALA A 83 -8.45 4.20 5.35
CA ALA A 83 -8.54 4.95 6.60
C ALA A 83 -8.73 6.46 6.37
N TRP A 84 -7.96 7.03 5.44
CA TRP A 84 -8.12 8.42 5.04
C TRP A 84 -9.51 8.70 4.46
N LEU A 85 -10.00 7.84 3.56
CA LEU A 85 -11.27 8.01 2.86
C LEU A 85 -12.49 7.89 3.79
N LEU A 86 -12.41 6.97 4.77
CA LEU A 86 -13.49 6.69 5.72
C LEU A 86 -13.43 7.57 6.96
N ASP A 87 -12.32 8.30 7.17
CA ASP A 87 -12.07 9.16 8.34
C ASP A 87 -12.28 8.43 9.67
N LEU A 88 -11.63 7.27 9.80
CA LEU A 88 -11.75 6.38 10.95
C LEU A 88 -10.44 6.30 11.75
N GLU A 89 -10.57 6.09 13.06
CA GLU A 89 -9.44 5.84 13.97
C GLU A 89 -9.00 4.38 14.02
N VAL A 90 -9.82 3.47 13.45
CA VAL A 90 -9.53 2.03 13.40
C VAL A 90 -10.11 1.45 12.12
N VAL A 91 -9.35 0.59 11.44
CA VAL A 91 -9.83 -0.22 10.31
C VAL A 91 -9.56 -1.71 10.58
N HIS A 92 -10.41 -2.58 10.05
CA HIS A 92 -10.40 -4.00 10.30
C HIS A 92 -10.25 -4.80 9.00
N PRO A 93 -9.00 -4.96 8.47
CA PRO A 93 -8.73 -5.95 7.44
C PRO A 93 -8.73 -7.37 8.01
N PRO A 94 -8.67 -8.44 7.18
CA PRO A 94 -8.62 -9.82 7.67
C PRO A 94 -7.46 -10.14 8.64
N ALA A 95 -6.36 -9.40 8.58
CA ALA A 95 -5.22 -9.61 9.49
C ALA A 95 -5.49 -9.20 10.94
N GLY A 96 -6.45 -8.30 11.19
CA GLY A 96 -6.80 -7.82 12.52
C GLY A 96 -7.02 -6.32 12.59
N GLU A 97 -7.08 -5.79 13.81
CA GLU A 97 -7.34 -4.39 14.09
C GLU A 97 -6.10 -3.53 13.77
N VAL A 98 -6.31 -2.45 13.04
CA VAL A 98 -5.28 -1.49 12.62
C VAL A 98 -5.69 -0.10 13.12
N TRP A 99 -4.92 0.44 14.05
CA TRP A 99 -5.11 1.79 14.56
C TRP A 99 -4.64 2.84 13.56
N VAL A 100 -5.37 3.94 13.51
CA VAL A 100 -5.18 5.03 12.55
C VAL A 100 -5.07 6.35 13.28
N ARG A 101 -4.20 7.23 12.82
CA ARG A 101 -4.17 8.64 13.22
C ARG A 101 -3.90 9.55 12.03
N GLY A 102 -4.48 10.74 12.05
CA GLY A 102 -4.17 11.82 11.12
C GLY A 102 -3.47 12.97 11.84
N ASP A 103 -2.57 13.67 11.16
CA ASP A 103 -1.94 14.90 11.65
C ASP A 103 -2.27 16.13 10.80
N GLY A 104 -3.23 15.98 9.89
CA GLY A 104 -3.67 17.02 8.94
C GLY A 104 -2.93 16.98 7.61
N GLU A 105 -1.75 16.38 7.54
CA GLU A 105 -0.98 16.18 6.31
C GLU A 105 -0.84 14.70 5.95
N PHE A 106 -0.57 13.88 6.94
CA PHE A 106 -0.35 12.45 6.78
C PHE A 106 -1.44 11.63 7.47
N THR A 107 -1.78 10.51 6.86
CA THR A 107 -2.54 9.43 7.49
C THR A 107 -1.57 8.32 7.86
N TRP A 108 -1.62 7.91 9.11
CA TRP A 108 -0.74 6.91 9.72
C TRP A 108 -1.54 5.70 10.16
N ILE A 109 -0.99 4.53 9.96
CA ILE A 109 -1.52 3.27 10.49
C ILE A 109 -0.47 2.60 11.38
N GLU A 110 -0.91 1.89 12.40
CA GLU A 110 -0.10 0.98 13.20
C GLU A 110 -0.28 -0.44 12.67
N ALA A 111 0.79 -1.07 12.23
CA ALA A 111 0.75 -2.42 11.68
C ALA A 111 1.86 -3.28 12.27
N ARG A 112 1.63 -4.60 12.32
CA ARG A 112 2.66 -5.55 12.71
C ARG A 112 3.50 -5.93 11.50
N ALA A 113 4.82 -5.86 11.62
CA ALA A 113 5.71 -6.27 10.54
C ALA A 113 5.49 -7.75 10.13
N GLU A 114 5.11 -8.61 11.07
CA GLU A 114 4.79 -10.02 10.84
C GLU A 114 3.56 -10.26 9.94
N TRP A 115 2.69 -9.25 9.76
CA TRP A 115 1.56 -9.33 8.83
C TRP A 115 1.99 -9.15 7.36
N ALA A 116 3.14 -8.55 7.13
CA ALA A 116 3.68 -8.38 5.80
C ALA A 116 4.19 -9.73 5.27
N PRO A 117 3.79 -10.14 4.05
CA PRO A 117 4.34 -11.33 3.43
C PRO A 117 5.86 -11.24 3.30
N PRO A 118 6.60 -12.35 3.42
CA PRO A 118 8.07 -12.36 3.26
C PRO A 118 8.49 -11.74 1.92
N ARG A 119 9.56 -10.95 1.95
CA ARG A 119 10.16 -10.30 0.78
C ARG A 119 11.68 -10.33 0.90
N THR A 120 12.36 -10.34 -0.23
CA THR A 120 13.81 -10.15 -0.24
C THR A 120 14.12 -8.65 -0.16
N LEU A 121 14.65 -8.22 0.99
CA LEU A 121 15.18 -6.86 1.17
C LEU A 121 16.61 -6.84 0.66
N ARG A 122 16.87 -6.19 -0.48
CA ARG A 122 18.18 -6.17 -1.11
C ARG A 122 18.78 -4.77 -1.07
N GLN A 123 19.81 -4.60 -0.25
CA GLN A 123 20.55 -3.35 -0.16
C GLN A 123 21.55 -3.21 -1.31
N TYR A 124 21.61 -2.00 -1.87
CA TYR A 124 22.58 -1.57 -2.88
C TYR A 124 23.50 -0.48 -2.34
N GLY A 125 24.59 -0.23 -3.02
CA GLY A 125 25.61 0.72 -2.59
C GLY A 125 25.19 2.20 -2.72
N SER A 126 24.24 2.50 -3.61
CA SER A 126 23.76 3.87 -3.84
C SER A 126 22.35 3.91 -4.42
N ALA A 127 21.68 5.07 -4.27
CA ALA A 127 20.39 5.35 -4.91
C ALA A 127 20.49 5.22 -6.44
N ALA A 128 21.60 5.64 -7.05
CA ALA A 128 21.82 5.52 -8.49
C ALA A 128 21.85 4.06 -8.97
N GLU A 129 22.40 3.14 -8.16
CA GLU A 129 22.34 1.71 -8.48
C GLU A 129 20.91 1.17 -8.43
N VAL A 130 20.12 1.60 -7.44
CA VAL A 130 18.69 1.24 -7.35
C VAL A 130 17.92 1.76 -8.57
N ASP A 131 18.16 3.01 -8.96
CA ASP A 131 17.52 3.64 -10.13
C ASP A 131 17.86 2.94 -11.44
N ALA A 132 19.09 2.43 -11.57
CA ALA A 132 19.57 1.76 -12.76
C ALA A 132 19.09 0.31 -12.93
N LEU A 133 18.37 -0.24 -11.95
CA LEU A 133 17.88 -1.63 -12.03
C LEU A 133 16.85 -1.79 -13.16
N ASN A 134 17.04 -2.83 -13.95
CA ASN A 134 15.97 -3.31 -14.81
C ASN A 134 14.94 -4.10 -14.00
N VAL A 135 13.69 -4.14 -14.49
CA VAL A 135 12.68 -5.03 -13.93
C VAL A 135 13.19 -6.47 -14.06
N PRO A 136 13.30 -7.22 -12.95
CA PRO A 136 13.76 -8.61 -13.02
C PRO A 136 12.69 -9.53 -13.63
N GLU A 137 13.11 -10.70 -14.12
CA GLU A 137 12.17 -11.75 -14.50
C GLU A 137 11.27 -12.13 -13.32
N PRO A 138 9.98 -12.50 -13.59
CA PRO A 138 9.09 -12.97 -12.54
C PRO A 138 9.66 -14.14 -11.73
N GLY A 139 9.37 -14.19 -10.44
CA GLY A 139 9.82 -15.26 -9.54
C GLY A 139 10.06 -14.80 -8.12
N GLU A 140 10.97 -13.89 -7.90
CA GLU A 140 11.29 -13.38 -6.57
C GLU A 140 10.64 -12.01 -6.32
N TRP A 141 10.07 -11.84 -5.13
CA TRP A 141 9.58 -10.54 -4.68
C TRP A 141 10.74 -9.75 -4.06
N VAL A 142 11.26 -8.76 -4.78
CA VAL A 142 12.44 -7.99 -4.36
C VAL A 142 12.07 -6.56 -3.99
N TYR A 143 12.52 -6.12 -2.81
CA TYR A 143 12.57 -4.72 -2.41
C TYR A 143 14.02 -4.25 -2.47
N ALA A 144 14.36 -3.60 -3.57
CA ALA A 144 15.68 -3.03 -3.78
C ALA A 144 15.77 -1.66 -3.09
N TRP A 145 16.79 -1.45 -2.24
CA TRP A 145 16.92 -0.20 -1.51
C TRP A 145 18.37 0.22 -1.29
N ALA A 146 18.57 1.51 -1.08
CA ALA A 146 19.86 2.09 -0.72
C ALA A 146 19.66 3.33 0.17
N TRP A 147 20.65 3.67 0.97
CA TRP A 147 20.68 4.94 1.66
C TRP A 147 20.87 6.11 0.68
N GLU A 148 20.01 7.11 0.75
CA GLU A 148 20.29 8.44 0.21
C GLU A 148 21.05 9.27 1.23
N GLU A 149 20.62 9.21 2.50
CA GLU A 149 21.30 9.81 3.64
C GLU A 149 21.00 8.99 4.90
N GLU A 150 21.93 8.12 5.28
CA GLU A 150 21.75 7.20 6.40
C GLU A 150 21.49 7.92 7.72
N ALA A 151 22.24 8.99 8.02
CA ALA A 151 22.09 9.73 9.27
C ALA A 151 20.67 10.29 9.46
N ALA A 152 20.02 10.72 8.36
CA ALA A 152 18.66 11.24 8.34
C ALA A 152 17.58 10.16 8.13
N GLY A 153 17.96 8.89 7.97
CA GLY A 153 17.01 7.80 7.68
C GLY A 153 16.37 7.91 6.29
N ARG A 154 17.01 8.59 5.33
CA ARG A 154 16.47 8.70 3.98
C ARG A 154 16.91 7.54 3.11
N VAL A 155 15.93 6.93 2.45
CA VAL A 155 16.08 5.70 1.67
C VAL A 155 15.51 5.90 0.27
N ARG A 156 16.26 5.46 -0.74
CA ARG A 156 15.75 5.23 -2.09
C ARG A 156 15.36 3.77 -2.25
N ALA A 157 14.17 3.50 -2.79
CA ALA A 157 13.70 2.13 -2.97
C ALA A 157 12.94 1.91 -4.29
N ARG A 158 12.96 0.67 -4.76
CA ARG A 158 12.11 0.15 -5.84
C ARG A 158 11.62 -1.24 -5.47
N ALA A 159 10.38 -1.56 -5.85
CA ALA A 159 9.73 -2.81 -5.48
C ALA A 159 9.31 -3.59 -6.72
N PHE A 160 9.79 -4.82 -6.82
CA PHE A 160 9.51 -5.74 -7.93
C PHE A 160 8.75 -6.96 -7.40
N PRO A 161 7.40 -7.00 -7.56
CA PRO A 161 6.58 -8.08 -6.99
C PRO A 161 6.89 -9.47 -7.56
N GLY A 162 7.34 -9.55 -8.83
CA GLY A 162 7.71 -10.80 -9.47
C GLY A 162 6.57 -11.81 -9.62
N ARG A 163 5.30 -11.37 -9.52
CA ARG A 163 4.12 -12.24 -9.52
C ARG A 163 3.69 -12.69 -10.92
N GLY A 164 4.09 -11.97 -11.96
CA GLY A 164 3.64 -12.22 -13.33
C GLY A 164 2.16 -11.92 -13.58
N ASP A 165 1.57 -11.03 -12.76
CA ASP A 165 0.15 -10.64 -12.80
C ASP A 165 -0.09 -9.30 -13.52
N GLY A 166 0.95 -8.76 -14.17
CA GLY A 166 0.91 -7.49 -14.90
C GLY A 166 1.41 -6.29 -14.07
N VAL A 167 1.78 -6.49 -12.81
CA VAL A 167 2.43 -5.48 -11.95
C VAL A 167 3.91 -5.82 -11.86
N ASP A 168 4.70 -5.24 -12.77
CA ASP A 168 6.15 -5.49 -12.84
C ASP A 168 6.93 -4.70 -11.78
N GLU A 169 6.48 -3.49 -11.47
CA GLU A 169 7.01 -2.65 -10.40
C GLU A 169 5.86 -2.03 -9.61
N ASP A 170 5.92 -2.12 -8.28
CA ASP A 170 4.96 -1.50 -7.38
C ASP A 170 5.45 -0.10 -6.96
N GLU A 171 4.66 0.93 -7.24
CA GLU A 171 5.03 2.34 -7.07
C GLU A 171 5.30 2.70 -5.60
N ALA A 172 4.54 2.15 -4.65
CA ALA A 172 4.75 2.35 -3.22
C ALA A 172 4.22 1.16 -2.42
N THR A 173 5.10 0.54 -1.64
CA THR A 173 4.83 -0.74 -0.98
C THR A 173 4.93 -0.63 0.53
N GLY A 174 3.82 -0.35 1.19
CA GLY A 174 3.77 -0.22 2.65
C GLY A 174 4.27 -1.46 3.38
N ALA A 175 3.90 -2.66 2.93
CA ALA A 175 4.32 -3.92 3.55
C ALA A 175 5.86 -4.11 3.54
N ALA A 176 6.54 -3.72 2.45
CA ALA A 176 7.99 -3.78 2.39
C ALA A 176 8.65 -2.72 3.27
N ALA A 177 8.06 -1.52 3.35
CA ALA A 177 8.51 -0.46 4.24
C ALA A 177 8.43 -0.89 5.72
N LEU A 178 7.36 -1.61 6.12
CA LEU A 178 7.23 -2.19 7.46
C LEU A 178 8.38 -3.15 7.77
N LEU A 179 8.67 -4.09 6.86
CA LEU A 179 9.75 -5.08 7.03
C LEU A 179 11.12 -4.40 7.12
N LEU A 180 11.40 -3.44 6.23
CA LEU A 180 12.68 -2.71 6.26
C LEU A 180 12.84 -1.91 7.55
N THR A 181 11.79 -1.27 8.03
CA THR A 181 11.80 -0.52 9.28
C THR A 181 12.04 -1.43 10.48
N ALA A 182 11.38 -2.58 10.53
CA ALA A 182 11.59 -3.58 11.58
C ALA A 182 13.02 -4.14 11.58
N GLU A 183 13.60 -4.41 10.39
CA GLU A 183 14.97 -4.90 10.24
C GLU A 183 16.00 -3.86 10.70
N LEU A 184 15.82 -2.59 10.30
CA LEU A 184 16.76 -1.52 10.62
C LEU A 184 16.55 -0.91 12.02
N GLY A 185 15.38 -1.12 12.64
CA GLY A 185 15.05 -0.66 13.99
C GLY A 185 15.02 0.87 14.14
N ARG A 186 14.73 1.62 13.07
CA ARG A 186 14.74 3.08 13.07
C ARG A 186 13.69 3.68 12.13
N ALA A 187 13.34 4.96 12.37
CA ALA A 187 12.45 5.71 11.49
C ALA A 187 13.08 5.94 10.12
N LEU A 188 12.26 5.83 9.08
CA LEU A 188 12.67 5.98 7.69
C LEU A 188 11.78 7.00 6.95
N ASN A 189 12.40 7.72 6.04
CA ASN A 189 11.74 8.51 4.99
C ASN A 189 12.14 7.89 3.66
N ILE A 190 11.21 7.17 3.05
CA ILE A 190 11.46 6.34 1.87
C ILE A 190 10.91 7.04 0.63
N THR A 191 11.77 7.27 -0.35
CA THR A 191 11.39 7.64 -1.71
C THR A 191 11.33 6.37 -2.55
N GLN A 192 10.13 5.93 -2.95
CA GLN A 192 9.97 4.71 -3.74
C GLN A 192 9.41 5.00 -5.13
N GLY A 193 9.72 4.09 -6.06
CA GLY A 193 9.20 4.15 -7.43
C GLY A 193 9.62 5.42 -8.14
N ARG A 194 8.67 6.13 -8.72
CA ARG A 194 8.92 7.40 -9.45
C ARG A 194 9.01 8.62 -8.55
N GLY A 195 8.79 8.47 -7.23
CA GLY A 195 8.88 9.56 -6.27
C GLY A 195 7.81 9.53 -5.17
N SER A 196 7.15 8.40 -4.97
CA SER A 196 6.23 8.22 -3.84
C SER A 196 6.95 8.30 -2.51
N GLN A 197 6.32 8.88 -1.49
CA GLN A 197 6.91 9.08 -0.16
C GLN A 197 6.19 8.26 0.90
N LEU A 198 6.93 7.37 1.54
CA LEU A 198 6.47 6.61 2.70
C LEU A 198 7.28 7.02 3.94
N LEU A 199 6.59 7.26 5.03
CA LEU A 199 7.19 7.53 6.32
C LEU A 199 6.93 6.37 7.26
N THR A 200 7.96 5.92 7.98
CA THR A 200 7.80 4.83 8.95
C THR A 200 8.55 5.12 10.24
N ALA A 201 8.06 4.54 11.33
CA ALA A 201 8.75 4.57 12.61
C ALA A 201 8.51 3.25 13.36
N PRO A 202 9.54 2.67 14.01
CA PRO A 202 9.36 1.50 14.85
C PRO A 202 8.61 1.88 16.13
N GLY A 203 7.60 1.09 16.48
CA GLY A 203 6.87 1.14 17.74
C GLY A 203 7.23 -0.04 18.66
N PRO A 204 6.56 -0.18 19.80
CA PRO A 204 6.76 -1.29 20.72
C PRO A 204 6.21 -2.60 20.13
N ASP A 205 6.69 -3.74 20.65
CA ASP A 205 6.12 -5.07 20.45
C ASP A 205 5.93 -5.49 18.97
N GLY A 206 6.88 -5.09 18.09
CA GLY A 206 6.85 -5.41 16.65
C GLY A 206 5.87 -4.58 15.84
N ILE A 207 5.28 -3.55 16.43
CA ILE A 207 4.48 -2.55 15.73
C ILE A 207 5.41 -1.64 14.93
N VAL A 208 4.95 -1.24 13.75
CA VAL A 208 5.57 -0.18 12.94
C VAL A 208 4.46 0.79 12.53
N GLU A 209 4.68 2.07 12.76
CA GLU A 209 3.86 3.12 12.17
C GLU A 209 4.23 3.30 10.70
N LEU A 210 3.22 3.36 9.83
CA LEU A 210 3.36 3.63 8.40
C LEU A 210 2.47 4.80 8.03
N GLY A 211 3.05 5.84 7.47
CA GLY A 211 2.34 7.08 7.13
C GLY A 211 2.62 7.58 5.73
N GLY A 212 1.67 8.33 5.19
CA GLY A 212 1.82 8.99 3.91
C GLY A 212 0.66 9.92 3.58
N ARG A 213 0.86 10.73 2.54
CA ARG A 213 -0.17 11.62 2.00
C ARG A 213 -1.11 10.83 1.10
N VAL A 214 -2.39 11.17 1.19
CA VAL A 214 -3.44 10.59 0.35
C VAL A 214 -4.17 11.71 -0.37
N ARG A 215 -4.57 11.46 -1.61
CA ARG A 215 -5.47 12.34 -2.36
C ARG A 215 -6.50 11.54 -3.14
N LEU A 216 -7.68 12.12 -3.29
CA LEU A 216 -8.71 11.60 -4.19
C LEU A 216 -8.40 12.07 -5.63
N GLU A 217 -8.38 11.16 -6.58
CA GLU A 217 -8.26 11.48 -8.02
C GLU A 217 -9.63 11.64 -8.69
N GLY A 218 -10.61 10.86 -8.25
CA GLY A 218 -11.96 10.88 -8.81
C GLY A 218 -12.72 9.60 -8.49
N THR A 219 -13.86 9.42 -9.16
CA THR A 219 -14.70 8.22 -9.02
C THR A 219 -14.92 7.60 -10.38
N LEU A 220 -14.74 6.29 -10.47
CA LEU A 220 -15.10 5.47 -11.63
C LEU A 220 -16.45 4.81 -11.37
N THR A 221 -17.24 4.62 -12.42
CA THR A 221 -18.52 3.89 -12.37
C THR A 221 -18.43 2.68 -13.28
N ARG A 222 -18.79 1.49 -12.78
CA ARG A 222 -18.78 0.20 -13.48
C ARG A 222 -20.11 -0.50 -13.38
#